data_6eba8a86acc0a49a916d27a0ef2e1704
#
_entry.id   6eba8a86acc0a49a916d27a0ef2e1704
#
_cell.length_a   1.000
_cell.length_b   1.000
_cell.length_c   1.000
_cell.angle_alpha   90.00
_cell.angle_beta   90.00
_cell.angle_gamma   90.00
#
_symmetry.space_group_name_H-M   'P 1'
#
loop_
_entity.id
_entity.type
_entity.pdbx_description
1 polymer ?
#
loop_
_entity_poly.entity_id
_entity_poly.type
_entity_poly.pdbx_seq_one_letter_code
_entity_poly.pdbx_strand_id
1 'polypeptide(L)'
;MQEFYQGEDIFLRITDNATDNSVNLSGSIHIKVYVHNSISDNIEISGTSNISRIDDTNEYKVHISNTITATLSPNIYDIEILIESGDIIYKEGIKQAFVLHKTAFQ
;
A
#
# COMPACT_ATOMS: atom_id res chain seq x y z
N MET A 1 13.47 2.13 -6.55
CA MET A 1 12.37 1.20 -6.14
C MET A 1 12.87 0.35 -5.00
N GLN A 2 12.05 0.15 -3.98
CA GLN A 2 12.42 -0.67 -2.84
C GLN A 2 12.34 -2.15 -3.20
N GLU A 3 13.23 -2.97 -2.63
CA GLU A 3 13.33 -4.38 -2.93
C GLU A 3 13.08 -5.20 -1.67
N PHE A 4 12.27 -6.24 -1.80
CA PHE A 4 11.91 -7.15 -0.71
C PHE A 4 11.94 -8.59 -1.22
N TYR A 5 11.86 -9.56 -0.30
CA TYR A 5 11.80 -10.97 -0.61
C TYR A 5 10.49 -11.57 -0.15
N GLN A 6 10.02 -12.61 -0.85
CA GLN A 6 8.82 -13.35 -0.45
C GLN A 6 8.95 -13.82 0.99
N GLY A 7 7.88 -13.69 1.77
CA GLY A 7 7.87 -14.10 3.17
C GLY A 7 8.48 -13.08 4.14
N GLU A 8 8.89 -11.92 3.63
CA GLU A 8 9.41 -10.82 4.45
C GLU A 8 8.29 -9.86 4.78
N ASP A 9 8.30 -9.31 5.99
CA ASP A 9 7.40 -8.19 6.30
C ASP A 9 7.83 -6.95 5.53
N ILE A 10 6.90 -6.31 4.85
CA ILE A 10 7.17 -5.10 4.09
C ILE A 10 6.60 -3.91 4.85
N PHE A 11 7.44 -2.90 5.06
CA PHE A 11 7.04 -1.63 5.64
C PHE A 11 7.27 -0.54 4.60
N LEU A 12 6.18 0.09 4.16
CA LEU A 12 6.23 1.17 3.19
C LEU A 12 5.85 2.48 3.86
N ARG A 13 6.47 3.55 3.40
CA ARG A 13 6.11 4.90 3.78
C ARG A 13 5.55 5.58 2.54
N ILE A 14 4.29 5.96 2.61
CA ILE A 14 3.57 6.52 1.48
C ILE A 14 3.21 7.96 1.80
N THR A 15 3.52 8.87 0.86
CA THR A 15 3.14 10.27 0.97
C THR A 15 1.92 10.51 0.11
N ASP A 16 0.88 11.06 0.71
CA ASP A 16 -0.31 11.50 -0.01
C ASP A 16 -0.03 12.89 -0.58
N ASN A 17 -0.04 13.00 -1.91
CA ASN A 17 0.22 14.25 -2.60
C ASN A 17 -1.04 15.11 -2.79
N ALA A 18 -2.15 14.75 -2.14
CA ALA A 18 -3.33 15.59 -2.14
C ALA A 18 -2.98 16.95 -1.53
N THR A 19 -3.04 18.00 -2.34
CA THR A 19 -2.73 19.36 -1.90
C THR A 19 -3.92 20.04 -1.25
N ASP A 20 -5.10 19.42 -1.31
CA ASP A 20 -6.32 19.96 -0.75
C ASP A 20 -6.46 19.54 0.71
N ASN A 21 -6.23 20.48 1.61
CA ASN A 21 -6.38 20.25 3.04
C ASN A 21 -7.83 19.93 3.45
N SER A 22 -8.79 20.03 2.54
CA SER A 22 -10.17 19.65 2.82
C SER A 22 -10.37 18.14 2.84
N VAL A 23 -9.44 17.36 2.29
CA VAL A 23 -9.49 15.90 2.37
C VAL A 23 -9.19 15.51 3.81
N ASN A 24 -10.22 15.01 4.49
CA ASN A 24 -10.07 14.55 5.86
C ASN A 24 -9.38 13.20 5.89
N LEU A 25 -8.09 13.19 6.19
CA LEU A 25 -7.27 11.98 6.24
C LEU A 25 -7.63 11.05 7.41
N SER A 26 -8.59 11.42 8.25
CA SER A 26 -9.12 10.56 9.30
C SER A 26 -10.19 9.60 8.81
N GLY A 27 -10.56 9.67 7.53
CA GLY A 27 -11.52 8.76 6.94
C GLY A 27 -10.99 7.33 6.78
N SER A 28 -11.81 6.45 6.21
CA SER A 28 -11.43 5.07 5.94
C SER A 28 -10.38 5.02 4.83
N ILE A 29 -9.29 4.30 5.09
CA ILE A 29 -8.18 4.15 4.14
C ILE A 29 -8.10 2.70 3.73
N HIS A 30 -8.08 2.47 2.42
CA HIS A 30 -7.92 1.15 1.82
C HIS A 30 -6.75 1.19 0.85
N ILE A 31 -5.96 0.13 0.82
CA ILE A 31 -4.84 0.02 -0.11
C ILE A 31 -4.95 -1.29 -0.85
N LYS A 32 -4.86 -1.22 -2.18
CA LYS A 32 -4.78 -2.42 -3.01
C LYS A 32 -3.39 -2.53 -3.60
N VAL A 33 -2.85 -3.73 -3.55
CA VAL A 33 -1.54 -4.08 -4.09
C VAL A 33 -1.77 -5.00 -5.27
N TYR A 34 -1.16 -4.71 -6.40
CA TYR A 34 -1.35 -5.50 -7.62
C TYR A 34 -0.08 -5.48 -8.47
N VAL A 35 0.04 -6.49 -9.33
CA VAL A 35 1.18 -6.58 -10.25
C VAL A 35 1.15 -5.38 -11.20
N HIS A 36 2.31 -4.80 -11.45
CA HIS A 36 2.46 -3.63 -12.32
C HIS A 36 1.75 -3.85 -13.66
N ASN A 37 0.89 -2.90 -14.01
CA ASN A 37 0.05 -2.91 -15.22
C ASN A 37 -1.00 -4.05 -15.27
N SER A 38 -1.28 -4.70 -14.16
CA SER A 38 -2.30 -5.76 -14.10
C SER A 38 -3.11 -5.62 -12.82
N ILE A 39 -4.33 -5.09 -12.92
CA ILE A 39 -5.21 -4.86 -11.76
C ILE A 39 -6.11 -6.06 -11.44
N SER A 40 -6.03 -7.15 -12.22
CA SER A 40 -6.96 -8.27 -12.09
C SER A 40 -6.74 -9.10 -10.81
N ASP A 41 -5.51 -9.18 -10.32
CA ASP A 41 -5.14 -9.95 -9.14
C ASP A 41 -4.66 -9.01 -8.04
N ASN A 42 -5.60 -8.27 -7.44
CA ASN A 42 -5.24 -7.34 -6.38
C ASN A 42 -5.49 -7.93 -4.99
N ILE A 43 -4.71 -7.48 -4.02
CA ILE A 43 -4.88 -7.82 -2.62
C ILE A 43 -5.15 -6.53 -1.86
N GLU A 44 -6.18 -6.52 -1.03
CA GLU A 44 -6.52 -5.35 -0.22
C GLU A 44 -5.83 -5.42 1.14
N ILE A 45 -5.18 -4.32 1.49
CA ILE A 45 -4.60 -4.09 2.81
C ILE A 45 -5.48 -3.04 3.49
N SER A 46 -6.05 -3.38 4.64
CA SER A 46 -6.91 -2.46 5.38
C SER A 46 -6.70 -2.64 6.88
N GLY A 47 -7.31 -1.75 7.65
CA GLY A 47 -7.25 -1.82 9.10
C GLY A 47 -6.16 -0.96 9.71
N THR A 48 -6.43 -0.47 10.92
CA THR A 48 -5.55 0.48 11.61
C THR A 48 -4.22 -0.14 12.06
N SER A 49 -4.16 -1.47 12.16
CA SER A 49 -2.91 -2.17 12.49
C SER A 49 -1.97 -2.25 11.28
N ASN A 50 -2.50 -2.14 10.07
CA ASN A 50 -1.72 -2.27 8.84
C ASN A 50 -1.45 -0.92 8.17
N ILE A 51 -2.30 0.07 8.40
CA ILE A 51 -2.18 1.39 7.80
C ILE A 51 -2.33 2.40 8.92
N SER A 52 -1.32 3.23 9.14
CA SER A 52 -1.37 4.28 10.15
C SER A 52 -0.79 5.57 9.59
N ARG A 53 -1.47 6.67 9.92
CA ARG A 53 -0.98 8.00 9.60
C ARG A 53 0.16 8.36 10.54
N ILE A 54 1.20 9.00 10.00
CA ILE A 54 2.32 9.50 10.80
C ILE A 54 1.96 10.89 11.27
N ASP A 55 1.63 11.04 12.54
CA ASP A 55 1.29 12.31 13.23
C ASP A 55 0.71 13.35 12.25
N ASP A 56 0.22 14.39 12.46
CA ASP A 56 -0.45 15.36 11.59
C ASP A 56 0.18 15.61 10.20
N THR A 57 0.80 14.60 9.62
CA THR A 57 1.41 14.67 8.28
C THR A 57 0.50 14.04 7.24
N ASN A 58 0.88 14.16 5.97
CA ASN A 58 0.25 13.45 4.86
C ASN A 58 0.96 12.14 4.54
N GLU A 59 1.72 11.60 5.48
CA GLU A 59 2.45 10.35 5.31
C GLU A 59 1.76 9.21 6.04
N TYR A 60 1.81 8.02 5.43
CA TYR A 60 1.26 6.79 5.99
C TYR A 60 2.33 5.71 6.06
N LYS A 61 2.30 4.95 7.16
CA LYS A 61 3.03 3.69 7.25
C LYS A 61 2.10 2.57 6.85
N VAL A 62 2.56 1.72 5.95
CA VAL A 62 1.81 0.55 5.50
C VAL A 62 2.62 -0.69 5.80
N HIS A 63 1.99 -1.65 6.47
CA HIS A 63 2.59 -2.94 6.76
C HIS A 63 1.91 -4.01 5.93
N ILE A 64 2.69 -4.71 5.11
CA ILE A 64 2.23 -5.90 4.39
C ILE A 64 2.87 -7.09 5.09
N SER A 65 2.05 -7.91 5.71
CA SER A 65 2.55 -9.00 6.56
C SER A 65 3.28 -10.08 5.75
N ASN A 66 4.19 -10.77 6.42
CA ASN A 66 4.95 -11.86 5.81
C ASN A 66 4.05 -12.99 5.28
N THR A 67 2.88 -13.20 5.91
CA THR A 67 1.93 -14.21 5.44
C THR A 67 1.33 -13.84 4.08
N ILE A 68 1.15 -12.54 3.83
CA ILE A 68 0.67 -12.06 2.53
C ILE A 68 1.79 -12.14 1.50
N THR A 69 2.97 -11.63 1.82
CA THR A 69 4.09 -11.62 0.85
C THR A 69 4.53 -13.02 0.44
N ALA A 70 4.37 -14.00 1.33
CA ALA A 70 4.66 -15.40 1.00
C ALA A 70 3.73 -15.96 -0.07
N THR A 71 2.55 -15.38 -0.25
CA THR A 71 1.58 -15.82 -1.27
C THR A 71 1.71 -15.07 -2.59
N LEU A 72 2.43 -13.94 -2.59
CA LEU A 72 2.62 -13.15 -3.80
C LEU A 72 3.73 -13.71 -4.68
N SER A 73 3.54 -13.64 -5.99
CA SER A 73 4.58 -14.03 -6.92
C SER A 73 5.72 -13.01 -6.97
N PRO A 74 6.95 -13.42 -7.30
CA PRO A 74 8.03 -12.46 -7.55
C PRO A 74 7.65 -11.55 -8.72
N ASN A 75 7.56 -10.25 -8.48
CA ASN A 75 7.14 -9.31 -9.51
C ASN A 75 7.35 -7.86 -9.03
N ILE A 76 7.08 -6.92 -9.94
CA ILE A 76 6.99 -5.49 -9.61
C ILE A 76 5.54 -5.20 -9.27
N TYR A 77 5.31 -4.49 -8.16
CA TYR A 77 3.97 -4.21 -7.66
C TYR A 77 3.65 -2.72 -7.66
N ASP A 78 2.40 -2.42 -8.02
CA ASP A 78 1.81 -1.10 -7.90
C ASP A 78 0.89 -1.07 -6.68
N ILE A 79 0.60 0.13 -6.20
CA ILE A 79 -0.31 0.36 -5.08
C ILE A 79 -1.34 1.39 -5.50
N GLU A 80 -2.61 1.16 -5.16
CA GLU A 80 -3.66 2.16 -5.26
C GLU A 80 -4.22 2.42 -3.88
N ILE A 81 -4.32 3.70 -3.53
CA ILE A 81 -4.85 4.16 -2.24
C ILE A 81 -6.25 4.72 -2.46
N LEU A 82 -7.19 4.31 -1.63
CA LEU A 82 -8.55 4.84 -1.59
C LEU A 82 -8.79 5.44 -0.20
N ILE A 83 -9.16 6.69 -0.15
CA ILE A 83 -9.56 7.37 1.10
C ILE A 83 -11.01 7.79 0.96
N GLU A 84 -11.85 7.36 1.89
CA GLU A 84 -13.25 7.74 1.96
C GLU A 84 -13.47 8.59 3.21
N SER A 85 -13.95 9.82 3.02
CA SER A 85 -14.23 10.74 4.12
C SER A 85 -15.58 11.42 3.84
N GLY A 86 -16.64 10.95 4.50
CA GLY A 86 -18.00 11.41 4.22
C GLY A 86 -18.38 11.12 2.77
N ASP A 87 -18.76 12.17 2.05
CA ASP A 87 -19.12 12.05 0.63
C ASP A 87 -17.92 12.19 -0.32
N ILE A 88 -16.74 12.40 0.24
CA ILE A 88 -15.53 12.61 -0.55
C ILE A 88 -14.81 11.28 -0.74
N ILE A 89 -14.48 10.99 -2.00
CA ILE A 89 -13.67 9.83 -2.35
C ILE A 89 -12.41 10.34 -3.03
N TYR A 90 -11.26 9.95 -2.50
CA TYR A 90 -9.96 10.32 -3.05
C TYR A 90 -9.19 9.05 -3.39
N LYS A 91 -8.57 9.02 -4.57
CA LYS A 91 -7.76 7.88 -5.02
C LYS A 91 -6.41 8.35 -5.52
N GLU A 92 -5.37 7.59 -5.21
CA GLU A 92 -4.03 7.85 -5.70
C GLU A 92 -3.34 6.53 -6.01
N GLY A 93 -2.62 6.51 -7.13
CA GLY A 93 -1.84 5.35 -7.54
C GLY A 93 -0.35 5.62 -7.40
N ILE A 94 0.39 4.61 -6.93
CA ILE A 94 1.84 4.61 -6.88
C ILE A 94 2.32 3.48 -7.77
N LYS A 95 2.93 3.84 -8.91
CA LYS A 95 3.44 2.87 -9.86
C LYS A 95 4.81 2.39 -9.40
N GLN A 96 5.07 1.08 -9.56
CA GLN A 96 6.35 0.48 -9.22
C GLN A 96 6.75 0.79 -7.77
N ALA A 97 5.82 0.56 -6.84
CA ALA A 97 6.01 0.87 -5.44
C ALA A 97 7.12 0.01 -4.81
N PHE A 98 7.19 -1.25 -5.21
CA PHE A 98 8.24 -2.16 -4.76
C PHE A 98 8.39 -3.35 -5.71
N VAL A 99 9.54 -4.04 -5.61
CA VAL A 99 9.77 -5.29 -6.30
C VAL A 99 9.91 -6.41 -5.25
N LEU A 100 9.28 -7.55 -5.54
CA LEU A 100 9.34 -8.72 -4.68
C LEU A 100 10.16 -9.79 -5.38
N HIS A 101 11.20 -10.26 -4.71
CA HIS A 101 12.10 -11.30 -5.21
C HIS A 101 11.74 -12.66 -4.63
N LYS A 102 12.08 -13.71 -5.39
CA LYS A 102 11.97 -15.05 -4.88
C LYS A 102 12.97 -15.26 -3.75
N THR A 103 12.53 -15.91 -2.68
CA THR A 103 13.40 -16.20 -1.54
C THR A 103 14.08 -17.56 -1.71
N ALA A 104 15.32 -17.66 -1.20
CA ALA A 104 16.01 -18.94 -1.07
C ALA A 104 15.63 -19.65 0.24
N PHE A 105 15.00 -18.95 1.15
CA PHE A 105 14.56 -19.49 2.45
C PHE A 105 13.09 -19.91 2.36
N GLN A 106 12.83 -21.19 2.57
CA GLN A 106 11.46 -21.71 2.54
C GLN A 106 11.14 -22.48 3.79
#